data_7f9e58f3cf0727b709ea3e9a0173da38
#
_entry.id   7f9e58f3cf0727b709ea3e9a0173da38
#
_cell.length_a   1.000
_cell.length_b   1.000
_cell.length_c   1.000
_cell.angle_alpha   90.00
_cell.angle_beta   90.00
_cell.angle_gamma   90.00
#
_symmetry.space_group_name_H-M   'P 1'
#
loop_
_entity.id
_entity.type
_entity.pdbx_description
1 polymer ?
#
loop_
_entity_poly.entity_id
_entity_poly.type
_entity_poly.pdbx_seq_one_letter_code
_entity_poly.pdbx_strand_id
1 'polypeptide(L)'
;MAFDRGTGKKVWVAEAGTSVHAASLLGTTPSGEVAILTGRGGGHQPPEAPYGLSLVSAEDGSTRWSLPIPGYRAAQNVVWRGRFGYAFAKGHHLTIDIESGMIVKRVSLTDEVSLCSRRDGKDILERNRALPGRHKGDLTNQSNCLVGDYHYFRTHEAFLIGRVNVRTGAVAYLEVPVQVVRKPGAGEKRLWKKALGNDLKTAQGFRATQDKRNAGNGWGHVSAASPIAVGDRLYLPTMIGMVYVLKWDAGVLDEKALLSVSDLGPAGATWSLSSLSFAEGRLYARTLKELICLGR
;
A
#
# COMPACT_ATOMS: atom_id res chain seq x y z
N MET A 1 17.67 -8.31 14.04
CA MET A 1 18.83 -9.20 14.28
C MET A 1 19.49 -9.50 12.95
N ALA A 2 20.82 -9.57 12.95
CA ALA A 2 21.61 -9.89 11.77
C ALA A 2 22.34 -11.22 11.96
N PHE A 3 22.54 -11.91 10.85
CA PHE A 3 23.27 -13.17 10.78
C PHE A 3 24.34 -13.07 9.71
N ASP A 4 25.50 -13.63 9.98
CA ASP A 4 26.52 -13.82 8.98
C ASP A 4 26.04 -14.77 7.87
N ARG A 5 26.11 -14.32 6.64
CA ARG A 5 25.54 -15.03 5.49
C ARG A 5 26.24 -16.37 5.21
N GLY A 6 27.54 -16.43 5.46
CA GLY A 6 28.35 -17.64 5.17
C GLY A 6 28.23 -18.71 6.26
N THR A 7 28.17 -18.28 7.52
CA THR A 7 28.20 -19.18 8.67
C THR A 7 26.85 -19.37 9.36
N GLY A 8 25.88 -18.49 9.08
CA GLY A 8 24.58 -18.48 9.78
C GLY A 8 24.67 -18.01 11.25
N LYS A 9 25.84 -17.61 11.71
CA LYS A 9 26.00 -17.14 13.11
C LYS A 9 25.34 -15.77 13.29
N LYS A 10 24.71 -15.60 14.45
CA LYS A 10 24.16 -14.31 14.87
C LYS A 10 25.30 -13.30 15.06
N VAL A 11 25.19 -12.14 14.41
CA VAL A 11 26.16 -11.04 14.50
C VAL A 11 25.71 -10.06 15.60
N TRP A 12 24.45 -9.54 15.49
CA TRP A 12 23.91 -8.63 16.47
C TRP A 12 22.36 -8.74 16.58
N VAL A 13 21.83 -8.17 17.64
CA VAL A 13 20.38 -8.00 17.87
C VAL A 13 20.13 -6.54 18.21
N ALA A 14 19.27 -5.86 17.43
CA ALA A 14 18.85 -4.50 17.72
C ALA A 14 17.75 -4.48 18.79
N GLU A 15 17.78 -3.46 19.63
CA GLU A 15 16.75 -3.19 20.65
C GLU A 15 15.69 -2.18 20.16
N ALA A 16 15.61 -1.94 18.85
CA ALA A 16 14.73 -0.95 18.26
C ALA A 16 13.23 -1.33 18.26
N GLY A 17 12.90 -2.49 18.77
CA GLY A 17 11.56 -3.01 18.82
C GLY A 17 11.21 -3.92 17.63
N THR A 18 10.00 -4.48 17.65
CA THR A 18 9.52 -5.41 16.62
C THR A 18 8.45 -4.79 15.73
N SER A 19 8.52 -5.10 14.44
CA SER A 19 7.48 -4.85 13.45
C SER A 19 6.76 -6.16 13.13
N VAL A 20 5.43 -6.15 13.13
CA VAL A 20 4.65 -7.38 12.94
C VAL A 20 4.33 -7.66 11.49
N HIS A 21 4.05 -6.61 10.67
CA HIS A 21 3.55 -6.79 9.32
C HIS A 21 4.25 -5.92 8.26
N ALA A 22 5.07 -4.95 8.65
CA ALA A 22 5.80 -4.10 7.73
C ALA A 22 7.24 -4.60 7.55
N ALA A 23 7.75 -4.50 6.34
CA ALA A 23 9.15 -4.78 6.06
C ALA A 23 10.04 -3.65 6.57
N SER A 24 11.20 -4.01 7.10
CA SER A 24 12.27 -3.05 7.37
C SER A 24 12.99 -2.70 6.07
N LEU A 25 13.49 -1.47 5.96
CA LEU A 25 14.15 -0.94 4.78
C LEU A 25 15.63 -0.72 5.04
N LEU A 26 16.46 -1.31 4.22
CA LEU A 26 17.91 -1.01 4.19
C LEU A 26 18.15 0.18 3.27
N GLY A 27 18.95 1.12 3.71
CA GLY A 27 19.33 2.29 2.94
C GLY A 27 20.64 2.91 3.42
N THR A 28 21.04 4.01 2.75
CA THR A 28 22.20 4.80 3.14
C THR A 28 21.71 6.19 3.56
N THR A 29 22.13 6.63 4.74
CA THR A 29 21.81 7.96 5.26
C THR A 29 22.53 9.04 4.46
N PRO A 30 22.12 10.32 4.56
CA PRO A 30 22.86 11.43 3.94
C PRO A 30 24.33 11.52 4.36
N SER A 31 24.66 11.14 5.59
CA SER A 31 26.04 11.07 6.08
C SER A 31 26.83 9.86 5.59
N GLY A 32 26.21 8.94 4.84
CA GLY A 32 26.87 7.77 4.23
C GLY A 32 26.81 6.50 5.07
N GLU A 33 26.13 6.49 6.21
CA GLU A 33 25.95 5.30 7.03
C GLU A 33 24.92 4.35 6.40
N VAL A 34 25.24 3.05 6.36
CA VAL A 34 24.25 2.01 6.00
C VAL A 34 23.37 1.71 7.21
N ALA A 35 22.09 1.92 7.07
CA ALA A 35 21.14 1.81 8.18
C ALA A 35 19.83 1.12 7.78
N ILE A 36 19.07 0.71 8.79
CA ILE A 36 17.80 0.02 8.65
C ILE A 36 16.71 0.89 9.28
N LEU A 37 15.77 1.34 8.46
CA LEU A 37 14.55 2.00 8.92
C LEU A 37 13.49 0.93 9.22
N THR A 38 12.99 0.88 10.44
CA THR A 38 12.00 -0.13 10.86
C THR A 38 10.85 0.49 11.62
N GLY A 39 9.65 -0.08 11.46
CA GLY A 39 8.51 0.22 12.30
C GLY A 39 8.62 -0.46 13.65
N ARG A 40 8.03 0.14 14.67
CA ARG A 40 7.93 -0.39 16.03
C ARG A 40 6.48 -0.46 16.47
N GLY A 41 6.13 -1.55 17.17
CA GLY A 41 4.79 -1.85 17.61
C GLY A 41 4.06 -2.83 16.68
N GLY A 42 3.04 -3.47 17.17
CA GLY A 42 2.29 -4.50 16.46
C GLY A 42 1.04 -4.00 15.79
N GLY A 43 0.57 -4.74 14.78
CA GLY A 43 -0.70 -4.45 14.10
C GLY A 43 -1.93 -4.84 14.92
N HIS A 44 -1.86 -5.88 15.74
CA HIS A 44 -2.99 -6.42 16.50
C HIS A 44 -2.90 -6.19 18.00
N GLN A 45 -1.85 -6.65 18.60
CA GLN A 45 -1.57 -6.41 20.02
C GLN A 45 -0.08 -6.12 20.13
N PRO A 46 0.30 -4.87 20.07
CA PRO A 46 1.70 -4.50 20.09
C PRO A 46 2.25 -4.78 21.50
N PRO A 47 3.29 -5.60 21.58
CA PRO A 47 3.98 -5.81 22.84
C PRO A 47 4.80 -4.58 23.27
N GLU A 48 4.98 -3.62 22.36
CA GLU A 48 5.92 -2.53 22.51
C GLU A 48 5.30 -1.15 22.37
N ALA A 49 5.59 -0.30 23.32
CA ALA A 49 5.30 1.12 23.29
C ALA A 49 6.59 1.90 23.62
N PRO A 50 6.73 3.13 23.14
CA PRO A 50 5.82 3.87 22.24
C PRO A 50 5.93 3.35 20.81
N TYR A 51 4.79 3.39 20.07
CA TYR A 51 4.75 3.05 18.66
C TYR A 51 5.42 4.12 17.80
N GLY A 52 6.03 3.72 16.70
CA GLY A 52 6.69 4.66 15.81
C GLY A 52 7.71 4.03 14.90
N LEU A 53 8.77 4.75 14.62
CA LEU A 53 9.86 4.33 13.76
C LEU A 53 11.18 4.35 14.53
N SER A 54 12.12 3.53 14.10
CA SER A 54 13.50 3.56 14.55
C SER A 54 14.46 3.42 13.38
N LEU A 55 15.59 4.11 13.46
CA LEU A 55 16.73 3.91 12.57
C LEU A 55 17.80 3.14 13.34
N VAL A 56 18.30 2.08 12.74
CA VAL A 56 19.26 1.16 13.32
C VAL A 56 20.47 1.08 12.41
N SER A 57 21.67 1.14 12.96
CA SER A 57 22.90 0.85 12.21
C SER A 57 22.85 -0.58 11.64
N ALA A 58 23.18 -0.74 10.37
CA ALA A 58 23.29 -2.06 9.78
C ALA A 58 24.59 -2.78 10.19
N GLU A 59 25.59 -2.05 10.69
CA GLU A 59 26.88 -2.60 11.10
C GLU A 59 26.81 -3.34 12.44
N ASP A 60 26.24 -2.69 13.46
CA ASP A 60 26.31 -3.17 14.84
C ASP A 60 24.92 -3.35 15.51
N GLY A 61 23.84 -2.94 14.85
CA GLY A 61 22.49 -3.02 15.39
C GLY A 61 22.16 -1.92 16.41
N SER A 62 23.03 -0.94 16.63
CA SER A 62 22.75 0.17 17.54
C SER A 62 21.65 1.08 17.02
N THR A 63 20.78 1.54 17.91
CA THR A 63 19.71 2.47 17.55
C THR A 63 20.25 3.88 17.41
N ARG A 64 20.15 4.46 16.22
CA ARG A 64 20.55 5.85 15.94
C ARG A 64 19.53 6.84 16.50
N TRP A 65 18.26 6.57 16.24
CA TRP A 65 17.16 7.30 16.84
C TRP A 65 15.89 6.44 16.91
N SER A 66 15.00 6.84 17.80
CA SER A 66 13.63 6.30 17.89
C SER A 66 12.65 7.45 17.92
N LEU A 67 11.70 7.45 16.97
CA LEU A 67 10.66 8.44 16.82
C LEU A 67 9.32 7.87 17.28
N PRO A 68 8.78 8.29 18.43
CA PRO A 68 7.41 7.97 18.81
C PRO A 68 6.41 8.65 17.88
N ILE A 69 5.48 7.87 17.33
CA ILE A 69 4.40 8.39 16.50
C ILE A 69 3.08 7.87 17.08
N PRO A 70 2.34 8.71 17.84
CA PRO A 70 1.06 8.31 18.41
C PRO A 70 0.08 7.80 17.36
N GLY A 71 -0.41 6.57 17.55
CA GLY A 71 -1.33 5.91 16.64
C GLY A 71 -0.72 5.38 15.35
N TYR A 72 0.60 5.34 15.24
CA TYR A 72 1.26 4.60 14.18
C TYR A 72 0.98 3.10 14.31
N ARG A 73 0.75 2.47 13.17
CA ARG A 73 0.64 1.02 13.09
C ARG A 73 1.81 0.46 12.32
N ALA A 74 2.63 -0.34 12.95
CA ALA A 74 3.77 -1.00 12.32
C ALA A 74 3.37 -2.05 11.25
N ALA A 75 2.07 -2.17 10.95
CA ALA A 75 1.54 -2.89 9.81
C ALA A 75 1.60 -2.11 8.49
N GLN A 76 1.85 -0.80 8.55
CA GLN A 76 1.97 0.04 7.36
C GLN A 76 3.41 0.06 6.87
N ASN A 77 3.58 -0.08 5.56
CA ASN A 77 4.90 0.04 4.95
C ASN A 77 5.42 1.47 5.09
N VAL A 78 6.68 1.58 5.47
CA VAL A 78 7.45 2.82 5.40
C VAL A 78 8.15 2.85 4.07
N VAL A 79 8.42 4.03 3.54
CA VAL A 79 9.25 4.22 2.36
C VAL A 79 10.41 5.14 2.72
N TRP A 80 11.59 4.82 2.23
CA TRP A 80 12.79 5.64 2.38
C TRP A 80 13.39 5.97 1.02
N ARG A 81 13.63 7.26 0.77
CA ARG A 81 14.30 7.75 -0.42
C ARG A 81 15.22 8.92 -0.10
N GLY A 82 16.53 8.72 -0.27
CA GLY A 82 17.54 9.72 0.02
C GLY A 82 17.45 10.22 1.47
N ARG A 83 17.32 11.53 1.66
CA ARG A 83 17.22 12.16 2.98
C ARG A 83 15.94 11.84 3.75
N PHE A 84 14.86 11.41 3.09
CA PHE A 84 13.54 11.35 3.72
C PHE A 84 12.95 9.96 3.80
N GLY A 85 12.40 9.67 4.98
CA GLY A 85 11.45 8.59 5.20
C GLY A 85 10.02 9.10 5.11
N TYR A 86 9.10 8.23 4.64
CA TYR A 86 7.69 8.57 4.51
C TYR A 86 6.82 7.52 5.18
N ALA A 87 5.86 7.96 5.98
CA ALA A 87 4.94 7.09 6.70
C ALA A 87 3.54 7.69 6.75
N PHE A 88 2.56 6.83 7.03
CA PHE A 88 1.18 7.23 7.28
C PHE A 88 0.83 7.00 8.74
N ALA A 89 0.16 7.95 9.37
CA ALA A 89 -0.36 7.80 10.73
C ALA A 89 -1.56 8.71 10.98
N LYS A 90 -2.63 8.16 11.53
CA LYS A 90 -3.84 8.89 11.95
C LYS A 90 -4.34 9.93 10.93
N GLY A 91 -4.52 9.53 9.69
CA GLY A 91 -5.01 10.42 8.64
C GLY A 91 -4.01 11.46 8.15
N HIS A 92 -2.73 11.27 8.42
CA HIS A 92 -1.66 12.14 7.93
C HIS A 92 -0.60 11.36 7.17
N HIS A 93 0.00 12.01 6.20
CA HIS A 93 1.27 11.62 5.60
C HIS A 93 2.39 12.39 6.29
N LEU A 94 3.42 11.67 6.73
CA LEU A 94 4.56 12.19 7.47
C LEU A 94 5.80 12.13 6.59
N THR A 95 6.58 13.20 6.58
CA THR A 95 7.96 13.21 6.06
C THR A 95 8.91 13.29 7.24
N ILE A 96 9.82 12.34 7.34
CA ILE A 96 10.78 12.20 8.42
C ILE A 96 12.17 12.42 7.83
N ASP A 97 12.95 13.32 8.42
CA ASP A 97 14.36 13.47 8.11
C ASP A 97 15.13 12.29 8.69
N ILE A 98 15.77 11.53 7.84
CA ILE A 98 16.45 10.28 8.23
C ILE A 98 17.65 10.54 9.14
N GLU A 99 18.35 11.66 8.94
CA GLU A 99 19.52 11.97 9.74
C GLU A 99 19.17 12.29 11.19
N SER A 100 18.13 13.12 11.37
CA SER A 100 17.71 13.59 12.70
C SER A 100 16.61 12.78 13.36
N GLY A 101 15.88 11.98 12.59
CA GLY A 101 14.66 11.28 13.06
C GLY A 101 13.47 12.21 13.31
N MET A 102 13.52 13.46 12.87
CA MET A 102 12.45 14.45 13.11
C MET A 102 11.38 14.43 12.02
N ILE A 103 10.12 14.62 12.40
CA ILE A 103 9.05 14.89 11.43
C ILE A 103 9.21 16.33 10.94
N VAL A 104 9.57 16.49 9.66
CA VAL A 104 9.78 17.80 9.02
C VAL A 104 8.57 18.28 8.24
N LYS A 105 7.63 17.40 7.89
CA LYS A 105 6.39 17.75 7.22
C LYS A 105 5.27 16.81 7.64
N ARG A 106 4.08 17.37 7.83
CA ARG A 106 2.84 16.64 8.09
C ARG A 106 1.75 17.16 7.15
N VAL A 107 1.13 16.27 6.41
CA VAL A 107 0.09 16.58 5.42
C VAL A 107 -1.19 15.86 5.82
N SER A 108 -2.30 16.57 5.96
CA SER A 108 -3.62 15.98 6.15
C SER A 108 -4.02 15.21 4.90
N LEU A 109 -4.54 14.00 5.10
CA LEU A 109 -5.07 13.17 4.01
C LEU A 109 -6.57 13.43 3.77
N THR A 110 -7.21 14.27 4.56
CA THR A 110 -8.64 14.51 4.52
C THR A 110 -9.04 15.94 4.19
N ASP A 111 -8.14 16.88 4.41
CA ASP A 111 -8.42 18.30 4.24
C ASP A 111 -7.77 18.82 2.96
N GLU A 112 -8.46 19.73 2.27
CA GLU A 112 -7.99 20.43 1.05
C GLU A 112 -7.50 19.48 -0.06
N VAL A 113 -8.19 18.34 -0.21
CA VAL A 113 -7.82 17.32 -1.20
C VAL A 113 -8.49 17.57 -2.55
N SER A 114 -7.93 17.01 -3.61
CA SER A 114 -8.61 16.84 -4.89
C SER A 114 -9.25 15.45 -4.93
N LEU A 115 -10.52 15.38 -5.34
CA LEU A 115 -11.26 14.12 -5.46
C LEU A 115 -11.92 14.01 -6.81
N CYS A 116 -11.53 13.02 -7.59
CA CYS A 116 -12.26 12.58 -8.77
C CYS A 116 -13.20 11.43 -8.35
N SER A 117 -14.50 11.68 -8.37
CA SER A 117 -15.51 10.70 -7.98
C SER A 117 -16.58 10.53 -9.04
N ARG A 118 -17.24 9.36 -9.03
CA ARG A 118 -18.27 9.04 -10.00
C ARG A 118 -19.67 9.37 -9.48
N ARG A 119 -20.40 10.26 -10.18
CA ARG A 119 -21.77 10.64 -9.88
C ARG A 119 -22.61 10.56 -11.15
N ASP A 120 -23.73 9.88 -11.09
CA ASP A 120 -24.67 9.72 -12.20
C ASP A 120 -24.00 9.26 -13.51
N GLY A 121 -23.05 8.34 -13.37
CA GLY A 121 -22.33 7.76 -14.50
C GLY A 121 -21.20 8.64 -15.06
N LYS A 122 -20.93 9.82 -14.49
CA LYS A 122 -19.89 10.75 -14.91
C LYS A 122 -18.81 10.89 -13.84
N ASP A 123 -17.57 11.09 -14.27
CA ASP A 123 -16.46 11.36 -13.38
C ASP A 123 -16.36 12.87 -13.16
N ILE A 124 -16.38 13.30 -11.88
CA ILE A 124 -16.40 14.69 -11.47
C ILE A 124 -15.17 14.95 -10.61
N LEU A 125 -14.34 15.90 -11.02
CA LEU A 125 -13.17 16.36 -10.29
C LEU A 125 -13.51 17.59 -9.45
N GLU A 126 -13.43 17.42 -8.13
CA GLU A 126 -13.56 18.52 -7.16
C GLU A 126 -12.20 18.80 -6.52
N ARG A 127 -11.89 20.07 -6.26
CA ARG A 127 -10.62 20.49 -5.64
C ARG A 127 -10.86 21.22 -4.33
N ASN A 128 -9.84 21.24 -3.47
CA ASN A 128 -9.83 21.97 -2.20
C ASN A 128 -11.05 21.66 -1.33
N ARG A 129 -11.33 20.37 -1.18
CA ARG A 129 -12.46 19.90 -0.39
C ARG A 129 -12.03 18.97 0.73
N ALA A 130 -12.86 18.83 1.75
CA ALA A 130 -12.70 17.75 2.72
C ALA A 130 -13.09 16.40 2.08
N LEU A 131 -12.33 15.36 2.37
CA LEU A 131 -12.67 14.00 1.93
C LEU A 131 -13.98 13.58 2.61
N PRO A 132 -15.01 13.18 1.85
CA PRO A 132 -16.30 12.84 2.43
C PRO A 132 -16.22 11.51 3.20
N GLY A 133 -16.99 11.39 4.27
CA GLY A 133 -17.14 10.19 5.07
C GLY A 133 -16.54 10.31 6.47
N ARG A 134 -16.87 9.34 7.32
CA ARG A 134 -16.26 9.21 8.64
C ARG A 134 -15.09 8.24 8.54
N HIS A 135 -13.88 8.76 8.61
CA HIS A 135 -12.68 7.94 8.63
C HIS A 135 -12.37 7.54 10.07
N LYS A 136 -12.75 6.32 10.44
CA LYS A 136 -12.43 5.74 11.74
C LYS A 136 -11.02 5.13 11.69
N GLY A 137 -10.07 5.77 12.35
CA GLY A 137 -8.70 5.26 12.44
C GLY A 137 -7.82 5.64 11.26
N ASP A 138 -7.03 4.70 10.75
CA ASP A 138 -6.13 4.94 9.64
C ASP A 138 -6.86 4.91 8.30
N LEU A 139 -6.73 5.98 7.53
CA LEU A 139 -7.34 6.09 6.21
C LEU A 139 -6.72 5.11 5.21
N THR A 140 -5.44 4.80 5.37
CA THR A 140 -4.69 3.88 4.52
C THR A 140 -4.29 2.64 5.29
N ASN A 141 -4.11 1.53 4.58
CA ASN A 141 -3.70 0.27 5.16
C ASN A 141 -2.49 -0.31 4.41
N GLN A 142 -1.58 -0.89 5.17
CA GLN A 142 -0.39 -1.68 4.82
C GLN A 142 0.39 -1.25 3.56
N SER A 143 -0.14 -1.45 2.36
CA SER A 143 0.62 -1.35 1.12
C SER A 143 0.56 0.04 0.50
N ASN A 144 1.70 0.58 0.19
CA ASN A 144 1.89 1.85 -0.49
C ASN A 144 3.11 1.78 -1.42
N CYS A 145 3.28 2.75 -2.31
CA CYS A 145 4.39 2.81 -3.25
C CYS A 145 4.78 4.25 -3.53
N LEU A 146 6.04 4.57 -3.36
CA LEU A 146 6.61 5.84 -3.78
C LEU A 146 7.22 5.69 -5.17
N VAL A 147 6.68 6.42 -6.14
CA VAL A 147 7.21 6.47 -7.51
C VAL A 147 7.28 7.91 -7.97
N GLY A 148 8.43 8.34 -8.51
CA GLY A 148 8.68 9.75 -8.76
C GLY A 148 8.42 10.58 -7.49
N ASP A 149 7.68 11.68 -7.61
CA ASP A 149 7.32 12.53 -6.49
C ASP A 149 5.98 12.16 -5.83
N TYR A 150 5.38 11.02 -6.20
CA TYR A 150 4.07 10.62 -5.72
C TYR A 150 4.13 9.38 -4.83
N HIS A 151 3.57 9.49 -3.61
CA HIS A 151 3.38 8.38 -2.69
C HIS A 151 1.94 7.87 -2.82
N TYR A 152 1.77 6.76 -3.50
CA TYR A 152 0.47 6.13 -3.77
C TYR A 152 0.05 5.16 -2.67
N PHE A 153 -1.23 5.15 -2.39
CA PHE A 153 -1.87 4.26 -1.41
C PHE A 153 -3.32 3.97 -1.80
N ARG A 154 -3.94 3.01 -1.12
CA ARG A 154 -5.37 2.76 -1.18
C ARG A 154 -6.02 3.13 0.15
N THR A 155 -7.24 3.63 0.10
CA THR A 155 -8.02 3.86 1.32
C THR A 155 -8.56 2.54 1.87
N HIS A 156 -8.82 2.50 3.18
CA HIS A 156 -9.29 1.29 3.84
C HIS A 156 -10.81 1.06 3.70
N GLU A 157 -11.59 2.12 3.79
CA GLU A 157 -13.07 2.04 3.87
C GLU A 157 -13.79 2.53 2.62
N ALA A 158 -13.10 3.10 1.66
CA ALA A 158 -13.66 3.62 0.42
C ALA A 158 -12.87 3.10 -0.79
N PHE A 159 -13.51 3.05 -1.96
CA PHE A 159 -12.87 2.54 -3.18
C PHE A 159 -12.06 3.65 -3.86
N LEU A 160 -11.13 4.24 -3.11
CA LEU A 160 -10.30 5.33 -3.55
C LEU A 160 -8.83 4.91 -3.64
N ILE A 161 -8.21 5.25 -4.76
CA ILE A 161 -6.76 5.30 -4.87
C ILE A 161 -6.33 6.72 -4.53
N GLY A 162 -5.45 6.87 -3.55
CA GLY A 162 -4.89 8.14 -3.13
C GLY A 162 -3.44 8.31 -3.53
N ARG A 163 -3.00 9.55 -3.69
CA ARG A 163 -1.59 9.91 -3.79
C ARG A 163 -1.29 11.21 -3.06
N VAL A 164 -0.10 11.27 -2.48
CA VAL A 164 0.48 12.50 -1.94
C VAL A 164 1.66 12.90 -2.82
N ASN A 165 1.70 14.13 -3.29
CA ASN A 165 2.93 14.67 -3.86
C ASN A 165 3.86 15.04 -2.70
N VAL A 166 4.96 14.31 -2.54
CA VAL A 166 5.84 14.46 -1.37
C VAL A 166 6.59 15.80 -1.34
N ARG A 167 6.75 16.45 -2.51
CA ARG A 167 7.37 17.79 -2.59
C ARG A 167 6.39 18.87 -2.16
N THR A 168 5.23 18.95 -2.81
CA THR A 168 4.26 20.03 -2.58
C THR A 168 3.37 19.77 -1.37
N GLY A 169 3.04 18.50 -1.08
CA GLY A 169 2.04 18.10 -0.10
C GLY A 169 0.63 17.99 -0.67
N ALA A 170 0.45 18.21 -1.97
CA ALA A 170 -0.87 18.06 -2.59
C ALA A 170 -1.36 16.61 -2.48
N VAL A 171 -2.62 16.46 -2.06
CA VAL A 171 -3.30 15.16 -1.92
C VAL A 171 -4.39 15.03 -2.96
N ALA A 172 -4.44 13.90 -3.63
CA ALA A 172 -5.47 13.61 -4.63
C ALA A 172 -6.00 12.20 -4.49
N TYR A 173 -7.29 12.03 -4.80
CA TYR A 173 -8.00 10.77 -4.79
C TYR A 173 -8.73 10.53 -6.11
N LEU A 174 -8.78 9.27 -6.50
CA LEU A 174 -9.57 8.77 -7.62
C LEU A 174 -10.47 7.63 -7.14
N GLU A 175 -11.77 7.77 -7.30
CA GLU A 175 -12.73 6.68 -7.11
C GLU A 175 -12.60 5.69 -8.25
N VAL A 176 -12.51 4.40 -7.92
CA VAL A 176 -12.35 3.32 -8.90
C VAL A 176 -13.43 2.25 -8.71
N PRO A 177 -13.80 1.52 -9.78
CA PRO A 177 -14.73 0.41 -9.63
C PRO A 177 -14.15 -0.67 -8.73
N VAL A 178 -14.93 -1.17 -7.80
CA VAL A 178 -14.50 -2.22 -6.85
C VAL A 178 -14.30 -3.56 -7.53
N GLN A 179 -15.02 -3.83 -8.61
CA GLN A 179 -14.92 -5.06 -9.38
C GLN A 179 -15.36 -4.88 -10.82
N VAL A 180 -14.82 -5.72 -11.69
CA VAL A 180 -15.24 -5.88 -13.09
C VAL A 180 -15.85 -7.26 -13.24
N VAL A 181 -17.00 -7.31 -13.89
CA VAL A 181 -17.70 -8.57 -14.21
C VAL A 181 -17.77 -8.68 -15.72
N ARG A 182 -17.16 -9.72 -16.27
CA ARG A 182 -17.24 -10.05 -17.70
C ARG A 182 -18.14 -11.27 -17.88
N LYS A 183 -19.14 -11.14 -18.72
CA LYS A 183 -20.00 -12.27 -19.11
C LYS A 183 -19.85 -12.53 -20.61
N PRO A 184 -19.72 -13.78 -21.03
CA PRO A 184 -19.72 -14.11 -22.45
C PRO A 184 -20.94 -13.50 -23.15
N GLY A 185 -20.71 -12.76 -24.24
CA GLY A 185 -21.79 -12.11 -25.00
C GLY A 185 -22.44 -10.86 -24.39
N ALA A 186 -22.13 -10.48 -23.15
CA ALA A 186 -22.77 -9.33 -22.46
C ALA A 186 -21.79 -8.18 -22.16
N GLY A 187 -20.53 -8.28 -22.58
CA GLY A 187 -19.52 -7.24 -22.36
C GLY A 187 -19.05 -7.12 -20.90
N GLU A 188 -18.47 -5.98 -20.57
CA GLU A 188 -17.91 -5.66 -19.26
C GLU A 188 -18.86 -4.79 -18.44
N LYS A 189 -19.12 -5.20 -17.19
CA LYS A 189 -19.85 -4.40 -16.20
C LYS A 189 -18.95 -4.03 -15.05
N ARG A 190 -18.86 -2.75 -14.71
CA ARG A 190 -18.10 -2.22 -13.55
C ARG A 190 -19.03 -2.04 -12.36
N LEU A 191 -18.63 -2.61 -11.21
CA LEU A 191 -19.33 -2.46 -9.94
C LEU A 191 -18.59 -1.38 -9.11
N TRP A 192 -19.34 -0.41 -8.57
CA TRP A 192 -18.77 0.76 -7.89
C TRP A 192 -19.00 0.77 -6.36
N LYS A 193 -20.01 0.08 -5.88
CA LYS A 193 -20.40 0.15 -4.47
C LYS A 193 -20.12 -1.11 -3.69
N LYS A 194 -20.14 -2.25 -4.33
CA LYS A 194 -19.98 -3.54 -3.67
C LYS A 194 -19.43 -4.57 -4.65
N ALA A 195 -18.40 -5.29 -4.22
CA ALA A 195 -17.89 -6.46 -4.93
C ALA A 195 -18.81 -7.67 -4.73
N LEU A 196 -18.68 -8.66 -5.59
CA LEU A 196 -19.27 -9.98 -5.37
C LEU A 196 -18.56 -10.68 -4.20
N GLY A 197 -19.29 -11.51 -3.47
CA GLY A 197 -18.72 -12.37 -2.46
C GLY A 197 -17.69 -13.33 -3.06
N ASN A 198 -16.69 -13.72 -2.28
CA ASN A 198 -15.62 -14.64 -2.70
C ASN A 198 -15.78 -15.99 -2.01
N ASP A 199 -15.60 -17.08 -2.73
CA ASP A 199 -15.67 -18.45 -2.20
C ASP A 199 -14.45 -18.82 -1.36
N LEU A 200 -13.33 -18.11 -1.52
CA LEU A 200 -12.04 -18.31 -0.83
C LEU A 200 -11.47 -19.73 -1.00
N LYS A 201 -11.77 -20.38 -2.12
CA LYS A 201 -11.33 -21.75 -2.39
C LYS A 201 -10.04 -21.79 -3.20
N THR A 202 -9.21 -22.77 -2.89
CA THR A 202 -8.07 -23.18 -3.72
C THR A 202 -8.54 -23.90 -4.98
N ALA A 203 -7.62 -24.21 -5.90
CA ALA A 203 -7.91 -25.03 -7.08
C ALA A 203 -8.45 -26.43 -6.72
N GLN A 204 -8.04 -26.98 -5.56
CA GLN A 204 -8.47 -28.28 -5.04
C GLN A 204 -9.80 -28.19 -4.26
N GLY A 205 -10.42 -26.99 -4.16
CA GLY A 205 -11.67 -26.80 -3.46
C GLY A 205 -11.55 -26.54 -1.94
N PHE A 206 -10.35 -26.55 -1.39
CA PHE A 206 -10.14 -26.25 0.03
C PHE A 206 -10.36 -24.76 0.31
N ARG A 207 -11.03 -24.47 1.41
CA ARG A 207 -11.22 -23.10 1.86
C ARG A 207 -9.93 -22.56 2.49
N ALA A 208 -9.35 -21.50 1.92
CA ALA A 208 -8.06 -20.97 2.34
C ALA A 208 -8.13 -20.18 3.66
N THR A 209 -9.28 -19.61 3.98
CA THR A 209 -9.49 -18.85 5.22
C THR A 209 -10.96 -18.88 5.65
N GLN A 210 -11.18 -18.82 6.96
CA GLN A 210 -12.52 -18.68 7.53
C GLN A 210 -12.80 -17.23 7.97
N ASP A 211 -11.87 -16.33 7.85
CA ASP A 211 -12.06 -14.92 8.21
C ASP A 211 -13.08 -14.26 7.29
N LYS A 212 -14.24 -13.93 7.85
CA LYS A 212 -15.35 -13.28 7.13
C LYS A 212 -14.95 -11.96 6.45
N ARG A 213 -13.93 -11.27 6.97
CA ARG A 213 -13.41 -10.03 6.40
C ARG A 213 -12.81 -10.24 5.02
N ASN A 214 -12.28 -11.43 4.75
CA ASN A 214 -11.70 -11.79 3.46
C ASN A 214 -12.74 -12.20 2.43
N ALA A 215 -13.95 -12.58 2.85
CA ALA A 215 -15.05 -12.94 1.97
C ALA A 215 -15.86 -11.72 1.48
N GLY A 216 -15.59 -10.54 2.01
CA GLY A 216 -16.37 -9.33 1.77
C GLY A 216 -16.04 -8.61 0.48
N ASN A 217 -16.18 -7.30 0.51
CA ASN A 217 -16.02 -6.42 -0.63
C ASN A 217 -14.59 -6.37 -1.23
N GLY A 218 -13.68 -7.17 -0.71
CA GLY A 218 -12.35 -7.46 -1.26
C GLY A 218 -11.38 -6.29 -1.44
N TRP A 219 -11.87 -5.09 -1.34
CA TRP A 219 -11.03 -3.92 -1.21
C TRP A 219 -10.39 -3.88 0.18
N GLY A 220 -11.14 -4.31 1.09
CA GLY A 220 -11.23 -4.57 2.44
C GLY A 220 -10.05 -4.48 3.32
N HIS A 221 -10.25 -5.14 4.36
CA HIS A 221 -9.54 -5.15 5.62
C HIS A 221 -8.02 -5.26 5.53
N VAL A 222 -7.50 -5.93 4.50
CA VAL A 222 -6.06 -6.13 4.34
C VAL A 222 -5.69 -5.89 2.88
N SER A 223 -5.06 -4.79 2.60
CA SER A 223 -4.42 -4.54 1.30
C SER A 223 -2.97 -5.00 1.35
N ALA A 224 -2.77 -6.30 1.50
CA ALA A 224 -1.44 -6.88 1.69
C ALA A 224 -0.60 -6.87 0.41
N ALA A 225 -1.23 -6.93 -0.75
CA ALA A 225 -0.52 -6.88 -2.03
C ALA A 225 0.07 -5.49 -2.28
N SER A 226 1.38 -5.42 -2.44
CA SER A 226 2.08 -4.17 -2.70
C SER A 226 1.92 -3.74 -4.16
N PRO A 227 1.69 -2.44 -4.42
CA PRO A 227 1.79 -1.89 -5.76
C PRO A 227 3.21 -2.02 -6.31
N ILE A 228 3.34 -2.12 -7.63
CA ILE A 228 4.62 -2.06 -8.33
C ILE A 228 4.57 -1.03 -9.45
N ALA A 229 5.69 -0.32 -9.64
CA ALA A 229 5.87 0.60 -10.76
C ALA A 229 6.78 -0.04 -11.82
N VAL A 230 6.35 -0.02 -13.07
CA VAL A 230 7.10 -0.52 -14.22
C VAL A 230 6.98 0.50 -15.36
N GLY A 231 8.09 1.11 -15.75
CA GLY A 231 8.08 2.20 -16.71
C GLY A 231 7.21 3.37 -16.24
N ASP A 232 6.28 3.81 -17.06
CA ASP A 232 5.33 4.88 -16.77
C ASP A 232 4.05 4.41 -16.07
N ARG A 233 3.97 3.15 -15.68
CA ARG A 233 2.76 2.51 -15.13
C ARG A 233 2.92 2.08 -13.70
N LEU A 234 1.87 2.31 -12.91
CA LEU A 234 1.71 1.81 -11.56
C LEU A 234 0.60 0.76 -11.56
N TYR A 235 0.92 -0.43 -11.08
CA TYR A 235 0.00 -1.55 -10.94
C TYR A 235 -0.39 -1.70 -9.47
N LEU A 236 -1.69 -1.61 -9.18
CA LEU A 236 -2.23 -1.77 -7.83
C LEU A 236 -3.14 -3.01 -7.79
N PRO A 237 -2.66 -4.14 -7.28
CA PRO A 237 -3.47 -5.33 -7.09
C PRO A 237 -4.35 -5.21 -5.85
N THR A 238 -5.48 -5.92 -5.85
CA THR A 238 -6.37 -6.08 -4.70
C THR A 238 -6.57 -7.55 -4.34
N MET A 239 -7.10 -7.82 -3.17
CA MET A 239 -7.33 -9.17 -2.69
C MET A 239 -8.32 -9.97 -3.54
N ILE A 240 -9.29 -9.32 -4.18
CA ILE A 240 -10.27 -9.97 -5.05
C ILE A 240 -9.81 -10.12 -6.50
N GLY A 241 -8.51 -9.96 -6.74
CA GLY A 241 -7.91 -10.15 -8.06
C GLY A 241 -8.02 -8.96 -8.99
N MET A 242 -8.53 -7.81 -8.53
CA MET A 242 -8.54 -6.61 -9.35
C MET A 242 -7.14 -6.03 -9.45
N VAL A 243 -6.77 -5.58 -10.63
CA VAL A 243 -5.54 -4.83 -10.89
C VAL A 243 -5.90 -3.53 -11.58
N TYR A 244 -5.58 -2.43 -10.90
CA TYR A 244 -5.70 -1.08 -11.47
C TYR A 244 -4.35 -0.69 -12.05
N VAL A 245 -4.35 -0.21 -13.28
CA VAL A 245 -3.15 0.29 -13.95
C VAL A 245 -3.30 1.79 -14.13
N LEU A 246 -2.41 2.56 -13.50
CA LEU A 246 -2.40 4.01 -13.62
C LEU A 246 -1.14 4.50 -14.34
N LYS A 247 -1.27 5.62 -15.03
CA LYS A 247 -0.15 6.46 -15.40
C LYS A 247 0.31 7.20 -14.13
N TRP A 248 1.43 6.77 -13.53
CA TRP A 248 1.82 7.28 -12.22
C TRP A 248 2.25 8.76 -12.23
N ASP A 249 2.74 9.26 -13.36
CA ASP A 249 3.19 10.65 -13.55
C ASP A 249 2.09 11.57 -14.10
N ALA A 250 0.83 11.11 -14.16
CA ALA A 250 -0.29 11.94 -14.59
C ALA A 250 -0.38 13.22 -13.75
N GLY A 251 -0.42 14.38 -14.40
CA GLY A 251 -0.49 15.69 -13.72
C GLY A 251 -1.73 15.80 -12.83
N VAL A 252 -2.86 15.25 -13.27
CA VAL A 252 -4.11 15.14 -12.51
C VAL A 252 -4.42 13.66 -12.26
N LEU A 253 -4.88 13.34 -11.05
CA LEU A 253 -5.37 12.00 -10.71
C LEU A 253 -6.87 11.96 -10.98
N ASP A 254 -7.24 11.68 -12.21
CA ASP A 254 -8.60 11.57 -12.72
C ASP A 254 -8.81 10.25 -13.48
N GLU A 255 -9.96 10.11 -14.14
CA GLU A 255 -10.27 8.91 -14.93
C GLU A 255 -9.29 8.64 -16.07
N LYS A 256 -8.62 9.67 -16.59
CA LYS A 256 -7.62 9.54 -17.67
C LYS A 256 -6.29 8.98 -17.16
N ALA A 257 -6.02 9.17 -15.87
CA ALA A 257 -4.87 8.54 -15.22
C ALA A 257 -5.06 7.03 -15.05
N LEU A 258 -6.30 6.53 -15.03
CA LEU A 258 -6.64 5.11 -14.94
C LEU A 258 -6.63 4.45 -16.32
N LEU A 259 -5.49 3.86 -16.68
CA LEU A 259 -5.28 3.26 -18.00
C LEU A 259 -6.08 1.97 -18.22
N SER A 260 -6.18 1.13 -17.18
CA SER A 260 -7.00 -0.07 -17.24
C SER A 260 -7.44 -0.55 -15.86
N VAL A 261 -8.52 -1.34 -15.88
CA VAL A 261 -9.02 -2.10 -14.74
C VAL A 261 -9.22 -3.53 -15.19
N SER A 262 -8.51 -4.46 -14.57
CA SER A 262 -8.53 -5.87 -14.98
C SER A 262 -8.85 -6.77 -13.80
N ASP A 263 -9.52 -7.88 -14.07
CA ASP A 263 -9.69 -8.98 -13.11
C ASP A 263 -8.76 -10.12 -13.52
N LEU A 264 -8.02 -10.66 -12.57
CA LEU A 264 -7.10 -11.79 -12.77
C LEU A 264 -7.80 -13.13 -12.92
N GLY A 265 -9.12 -13.16 -12.82
CA GLY A 265 -9.91 -14.37 -12.99
C GLY A 265 -11.41 -14.09 -12.85
N PRO A 266 -12.25 -15.13 -12.77
CA PRO A 266 -13.68 -14.92 -12.65
C PRO A 266 -14.03 -14.14 -11.39
N ALA A 267 -14.85 -13.10 -11.55
CA ALA A 267 -15.34 -12.28 -10.44
C ALA A 267 -16.03 -13.13 -9.37
N GLY A 268 -15.62 -12.95 -8.10
CA GLY A 268 -16.08 -13.75 -6.96
C GLY A 268 -15.33 -15.08 -6.75
N ALA A 269 -14.48 -15.49 -7.66
CA ALA A 269 -13.68 -16.72 -7.52
C ALA A 269 -12.17 -16.47 -7.38
N THR A 270 -11.72 -15.23 -7.57
CA THR A 270 -10.31 -14.84 -7.47
C THR A 270 -10.02 -14.22 -6.11
N TRP A 271 -8.95 -14.68 -5.48
CA TRP A 271 -8.45 -14.11 -4.23
C TRP A 271 -6.93 -14.24 -4.17
N SER A 272 -6.26 -13.18 -3.70
CA SER A 272 -4.80 -13.15 -3.58
C SER A 272 -4.35 -12.13 -2.52
N LEU A 273 -3.30 -12.48 -1.78
CA LEU A 273 -2.52 -11.52 -0.96
C LEU A 273 -1.16 -11.21 -1.60
N SER A 274 -0.86 -11.82 -2.73
CA SER A 274 0.45 -11.70 -3.37
C SER A 274 0.56 -10.41 -4.17
N SER A 275 1.70 -9.75 -4.03
CA SER A 275 2.10 -8.65 -4.92
C SER A 275 2.37 -9.20 -6.32
N LEU A 276 2.22 -8.34 -7.32
CA LEU A 276 2.67 -8.65 -8.67
C LEU A 276 4.20 -8.65 -8.73
N SER A 277 4.75 -9.48 -9.59
CA SER A 277 6.17 -9.45 -9.94
C SER A 277 6.33 -9.14 -11.43
N PHE A 278 7.42 -8.46 -11.78
CA PHE A 278 7.74 -8.15 -13.17
C PHE A 278 9.12 -8.68 -13.51
N ALA A 279 9.21 -9.46 -14.58
CA ALA A 279 10.45 -9.97 -15.12
C ALA A 279 10.32 -10.19 -16.63
N GLU A 280 11.36 -9.87 -17.39
CA GLU A 280 11.47 -10.15 -18.83
C GLU A 280 10.25 -9.66 -19.64
N GLY A 281 9.76 -8.46 -19.34
CA GLY A 281 8.60 -7.86 -20.04
C GLY A 281 7.23 -8.44 -19.64
N ARG A 282 7.18 -9.31 -18.64
CA ARG A 282 5.96 -10.00 -18.21
C ARG A 282 5.60 -9.68 -16.76
N LEU A 283 4.31 -9.64 -16.46
CA LEU A 283 3.78 -9.58 -15.11
C LEU A 283 3.35 -10.97 -14.64
N TYR A 284 3.70 -11.29 -13.41
CA TYR A 284 3.31 -12.54 -12.77
C TYR A 284 2.41 -12.23 -11.59
N ALA A 285 1.29 -12.92 -11.51
CA ALA A 285 0.32 -12.81 -10.43
C ALA A 285 0.01 -14.20 -9.87
N ARG A 286 0.00 -14.34 -8.56
CA ARG A 286 -0.44 -15.55 -7.88
C ARG A 286 -1.80 -15.34 -7.24
N THR A 287 -2.72 -16.24 -7.52
CA THR A 287 -4.03 -16.34 -6.84
C THR A 287 -4.10 -17.59 -5.99
N LEU A 288 -5.22 -17.82 -5.29
CA LEU A 288 -5.46 -19.10 -4.61
C LEU A 288 -5.52 -20.29 -5.55
N LYS A 289 -5.80 -20.06 -6.83
CA LYS A 289 -6.05 -21.12 -7.81
C LYS A 289 -4.93 -21.27 -8.82
N GLU A 290 -4.25 -20.19 -9.17
CA GLU A 290 -3.40 -20.15 -10.34
C GLU A 290 -2.17 -19.26 -10.13
N LEU A 291 -1.11 -19.57 -10.88
CA LEU A 291 -0.03 -18.64 -11.21
C LEU A 291 -0.27 -18.13 -12.63
N ILE A 292 -0.45 -16.85 -12.77
CA ILE A 292 -0.84 -16.18 -14.01
C ILE A 292 0.37 -15.42 -14.55
N CYS A 293 0.68 -15.61 -15.80
CA CYS A 293 1.67 -14.83 -16.54
C CYS A 293 0.95 -13.94 -17.55
N LEU A 294 1.15 -12.62 -17.45
CA LEU A 294 0.57 -11.61 -18.34
C LEU A 294 1.70 -10.96 -19.13
N GLY A 295 1.61 -11.00 -20.43
CA GLY A 295 2.58 -10.41 -21.35
C GLY A 295 2.42 -10.99 -22.76
N ARG A 296 3.12 -10.38 -23.71
CA ARG A 296 3.22 -10.88 -25.09
C ARG A 296 4.39 -11.82 -25.23
#